data_e9d3c3b006f9739df97aff0a8cf06c28
#
_entry.id   e9d3c3b006f9739df97aff0a8cf06c28
#
_cell.length_a   1.000
_cell.length_b   1.000
_cell.length_c   1.000
_cell.angle_alpha   90.00
_cell.angle_beta   90.00
_cell.angle_gamma   90.00
#
_symmetry.space_group_name_H-M   'P 1'
#
loop_
_entity.id
_entity.type
_entity.pdbx_description
1 polymer ?
#
loop_
_entity_poly.entity_id
_entity_poly.type
_entity_poly.pdbx_seq_one_letter_code
_entity_poly.pdbx_strand_id
1 'polypeptide(L)'
;MAALTVADTGLGATISGTGLVTTQITRIGDFNVSVDPLEISHLGTTGFEELRPSDLRKNPEVEVEFNWLGAAVPVTTAMIPSSEPYAGISVTITFPGAGSVTGTAFVKNVKFPSCEKGVIMKGSYTLQFDGATDLAYTVA
;
A
#
# COMPACT_ATOMS: atom_id res chain seq x y z
N MET A 1 -14.74 -11.95 18.19
CA MET A 1 -14.91 -10.53 18.62
C MET A 1 -16.14 -9.95 17.94
N ALA A 2 -16.93 -9.19 18.68
CA ALA A 2 -18.10 -8.54 18.09
C ALA A 2 -17.65 -7.48 17.08
N ALA A 3 -18.41 -7.31 16.00
CA ALA A 3 -18.14 -6.26 15.03
C ALA A 3 -18.28 -4.88 15.70
N LEU A 4 -17.39 -3.96 15.34
CA LEU A 4 -17.46 -2.60 15.83
C LEU A 4 -18.59 -1.86 15.12
N THR A 5 -19.39 -1.12 15.90
CA THR A 5 -20.52 -0.35 15.38
C THR A 5 -20.17 1.14 15.19
N VAL A 6 -18.97 1.53 15.59
CA VAL A 6 -18.46 2.89 15.44
C VAL A 6 -17.17 2.88 14.66
N ALA A 7 -16.77 4.03 14.11
CA ALA A 7 -15.51 4.17 13.41
C ALA A 7 -14.34 3.85 14.35
N ASP A 8 -13.37 3.12 13.83
CA ASP A 8 -12.17 2.72 14.57
C ASP A 8 -10.98 3.58 14.16
N THR A 9 -9.94 3.56 15.00
CA THR A 9 -8.66 4.20 14.69
C THR A 9 -7.75 3.20 13.99
N GLY A 10 -6.65 3.69 13.42
CA GLY A 10 -5.65 2.83 12.80
C GLY A 10 -4.76 2.08 13.78
N LEU A 11 -5.00 2.18 15.08
CA LEU A 11 -4.19 1.49 16.08
C LEU A 11 -4.34 -0.03 15.94
N GLY A 12 -3.24 -0.73 15.77
CA GLY A 12 -3.24 -2.17 15.56
C GLY A 12 -3.16 -2.60 14.09
N ALA A 13 -3.16 -1.66 13.16
CA ALA A 13 -2.91 -1.98 11.76
C ALA A 13 -1.51 -2.56 11.59
N THR A 14 -1.36 -3.56 10.74
CA THR A 14 -0.07 -4.21 10.47
C THR A 14 0.17 -4.34 8.98
N ILE A 15 1.46 -4.41 8.64
CA ILE A 15 1.90 -4.73 7.28
C ILE A 15 2.90 -5.88 7.37
N SER A 16 2.84 -6.81 6.45
CA SER A 16 3.81 -7.91 6.37
C SER A 16 4.34 -8.05 4.95
N GLY A 17 5.60 -8.46 4.85
CA GLY A 17 6.25 -8.69 3.57
C GLY A 17 7.71 -9.06 3.83
N THR A 18 8.25 -9.98 3.02
CA THR A 18 9.62 -10.44 3.17
C THR A 18 10.62 -9.32 2.89
N GLY A 19 11.49 -9.02 3.84
CA GLY A 19 12.52 -8.00 3.70
C GLY A 19 12.04 -6.58 3.97
N LEU A 20 10.76 -6.38 4.27
CA LEU A 20 10.22 -5.05 4.58
C LEU A 20 10.33 -4.76 6.07
N VAL A 21 10.38 -3.47 6.40
CA VAL A 21 10.23 -3.01 7.78
C VAL A 21 8.77 -3.21 8.19
N THR A 22 8.56 -4.03 9.21
CA THR A 22 7.21 -4.37 9.69
C THR A 22 7.00 -3.99 11.16
N THR A 23 8.04 -3.47 11.83
CA THR A 23 8.00 -3.06 13.23
C THR A 23 8.17 -1.55 13.36
N GLN A 24 7.70 -1.00 14.47
CA GLN A 24 7.76 0.45 14.73
C GLN A 24 7.08 1.30 13.67
N ILE A 25 6.05 0.74 13.05
CA ILE A 25 5.27 1.46 12.04
C ILE A 25 4.45 2.54 12.73
N THR A 26 4.58 3.77 12.24
CA THR A 26 3.82 4.91 12.77
C THR A 26 2.65 5.29 11.88
N ARG A 27 2.71 4.96 10.60
CA ARG A 27 1.64 5.27 9.67
C ARG A 27 1.69 4.35 8.46
N ILE A 28 0.53 3.86 8.06
CA ILE A 28 0.33 3.22 6.76
C ILE A 28 -0.57 4.18 6.00
N GLY A 29 -0.07 4.73 4.89
CA GLY A 29 -0.81 5.71 4.11
C GLY A 29 -2.05 5.10 3.45
N ASP A 30 -2.96 5.95 3.05
CA ASP A 30 -4.11 5.52 2.29
C ASP A 30 -3.71 5.12 0.87
N PHE A 31 -4.46 4.23 0.28
CA PHE A 31 -4.29 3.84 -1.10
C PHE A 31 -5.66 3.53 -1.69
N ASN A 32 -5.77 3.67 -3.00
CA ASN A 32 -7.03 3.46 -3.67
C ASN A 32 -6.86 2.55 -4.88
N VAL A 33 -7.85 1.71 -5.09
CA VAL A 33 -7.94 0.88 -6.30
C VAL A 33 -8.97 1.54 -7.21
N SER A 34 -8.61 1.78 -8.44
CA SER A 34 -9.47 2.49 -9.37
C SER A 34 -9.42 1.86 -10.75
N VAL A 35 -10.44 2.18 -11.53
CA VAL A 35 -10.52 1.83 -12.93
C VAL A 35 -11.02 3.06 -13.69
N ASP A 36 -10.41 3.34 -14.83
CA ASP A 36 -10.83 4.48 -15.64
C ASP A 36 -12.16 4.16 -16.35
N PRO A 37 -13.07 5.13 -16.42
CA PRO A 37 -14.27 4.97 -17.23
C PRO A 37 -13.94 5.06 -18.72
N LEU A 38 -14.61 4.26 -19.52
CA LEU A 38 -14.47 4.27 -20.97
C LEU A 38 -15.83 4.63 -21.56
N GLU A 39 -15.85 5.67 -22.39
CA GLU A 39 -17.09 6.10 -23.01
C GLU A 39 -17.46 5.16 -24.14
N ILE A 40 -18.72 4.71 -24.11
CA ILE A 40 -19.29 3.83 -25.14
C ILE A 40 -20.51 4.46 -25.81
N SER A 41 -20.75 5.76 -25.60
CA SER A 41 -21.86 6.48 -26.20
C SER A 41 -21.82 6.39 -27.75
N HIS A 42 -22.97 6.37 -28.37
CA HIS A 42 -23.11 6.30 -29.82
C HIS A 42 -24.16 7.32 -30.30
N LEU A 43 -24.37 7.41 -31.60
CA LEU A 43 -25.26 8.42 -32.17
C LEU A 43 -26.71 8.32 -31.67
N GLY A 44 -27.14 7.14 -31.23
CA GLY A 44 -28.45 6.94 -30.64
C GLY A 44 -28.55 7.29 -29.16
N THR A 45 -27.43 7.60 -28.50
CA THR A 45 -27.41 7.93 -27.08
C THR A 45 -28.01 9.32 -26.85
N THR A 46 -28.98 9.44 -25.95
CA THR A 46 -29.63 10.70 -25.60
C THR A 46 -29.62 10.88 -24.09
N GLY A 47 -29.48 12.12 -23.65
CA GLY A 47 -29.42 12.44 -22.21
C GLY A 47 -28.02 12.27 -21.63
N PHE A 48 -27.83 11.24 -20.82
CA PHE A 48 -26.54 10.98 -20.20
C PHE A 48 -25.60 10.20 -21.12
N GLU A 49 -24.30 10.48 -21.00
CA GLU A 49 -23.29 9.66 -21.66
C GLU A 49 -23.30 8.23 -21.10
N GLU A 50 -22.94 7.27 -21.92
CA GLU A 50 -22.85 5.87 -21.52
C GLU A 50 -21.38 5.52 -21.26
N LEU A 51 -21.10 4.94 -20.09
CA LEU A 51 -19.74 4.61 -19.66
C LEU A 51 -19.64 3.15 -19.25
N ARG A 52 -18.45 2.59 -19.41
CA ARG A 52 -18.09 1.27 -18.88
C ARG A 52 -16.71 1.35 -18.23
N PRO A 53 -16.37 0.42 -17.31
CA PRO A 53 -15.00 0.32 -16.81
C PRO A 53 -14.04 -0.08 -17.93
N SER A 54 -12.82 0.46 -17.89
CA SER A 54 -11.77 0.00 -18.81
C SER A 54 -11.35 -1.44 -18.49
N ASP A 55 -10.59 -2.04 -19.40
CA ASP A 55 -10.21 -3.46 -19.26
C ASP A 55 -9.21 -3.71 -18.14
N LEU A 56 -8.45 -2.69 -17.76
CA LEU A 56 -7.41 -2.82 -16.76
C LEU A 56 -7.67 -1.91 -15.56
N ARG A 57 -7.46 -2.44 -14.37
CA ARG A 57 -7.51 -1.67 -13.13
C ARG A 57 -6.13 -1.08 -12.83
N LYS A 58 -6.12 0.06 -12.19
CA LYS A 58 -4.87 0.71 -11.79
C LYS A 58 -4.37 0.14 -10.48
N ASN A 59 -3.07 -0.15 -10.42
CA ASN A 59 -2.43 -0.61 -9.20
C ASN A 59 -2.12 0.58 -8.30
N PRO A 60 -2.45 0.48 -7.01
CA PRO A 60 -2.19 1.55 -6.06
C PRO A 60 -0.75 1.59 -5.58
N GLU A 61 -0.38 2.71 -4.99
CA GLU A 61 0.83 2.86 -4.19
C GLU A 61 0.44 3.07 -2.73
N VAL A 62 1.27 2.60 -1.82
CA VAL A 62 1.09 2.85 -0.39
C VAL A 62 2.40 3.30 0.23
N GLU A 63 2.35 4.35 1.04
CA GLU A 63 3.48 4.85 1.79
C GLU A 63 3.40 4.37 3.24
N VAL A 64 4.50 3.84 3.75
CA VAL A 64 4.61 3.35 5.12
C VAL A 64 5.69 4.14 5.84
N GLU A 65 5.34 4.74 6.97
CA GLU A 65 6.27 5.49 7.81
C GLU A 65 6.60 4.67 9.06
N PHE A 66 7.85 4.73 9.50
CA PHE A 66 8.33 3.98 10.65
C PHE A 66 9.37 4.76 11.44
N ASN A 67 9.52 4.42 12.73
CA ASN A 67 10.59 4.93 13.56
C ASN A 67 11.88 4.19 13.24
N TRP A 68 12.96 4.94 13.07
CA TRP A 68 14.28 4.37 12.80
C TRP A 68 14.95 3.95 14.09
N LEU A 69 15.20 2.66 14.25
CA LEU A 69 15.86 2.12 15.45
C LEU A 69 17.32 1.85 15.17
N GLY A 70 18.20 2.38 16.03
CA GLY A 70 19.64 2.22 15.85
C GLY A 70 20.15 0.80 16.06
N ALA A 71 19.48 0.01 16.90
CA ALA A 71 19.92 -1.35 17.23
C ALA A 71 19.32 -2.41 16.29
N ALA A 72 18.20 -2.14 15.67
CA ALA A 72 17.58 -3.03 14.72
C ALA A 72 17.66 -2.40 13.35
N VAL A 73 18.31 -3.05 12.40
CA VAL A 73 18.46 -2.51 11.05
C VAL A 73 17.09 -2.45 10.38
N PRO A 74 16.49 -1.27 10.26
CA PRO A 74 15.14 -1.18 9.72
C PRO A 74 15.10 -1.39 8.20
N VAL A 75 16.10 -0.90 7.49
CA VAL A 75 16.15 -1.01 6.03
C VAL A 75 17.20 -2.01 5.62
N THR A 76 16.78 -3.04 4.87
CA THR A 76 17.69 -4.05 4.32
C THR A 76 18.06 -3.69 2.88
N THR A 77 19.10 -4.33 2.36
CA THR A 77 19.49 -4.15 0.96
C THR A 77 18.34 -4.51 0.01
N ALA A 78 17.50 -5.46 0.38
CA ALA A 78 16.36 -5.87 -0.43
C ALA A 78 15.31 -4.75 -0.60
N MET A 79 15.29 -3.78 0.30
CA MET A 79 14.37 -2.64 0.22
C MET A 79 14.88 -1.52 -0.66
N ILE A 80 16.16 -1.50 -1.01
CA ILE A 80 16.71 -0.46 -1.89
C ILE A 80 16.13 -0.66 -3.29
N PRO A 81 15.50 0.37 -3.87
CA PRO A 81 14.92 0.24 -5.21
C PRO A 81 15.98 -0.18 -6.22
N SER A 82 15.64 -1.14 -7.05
CA SER A 82 16.51 -1.62 -8.12
C SER A 82 15.72 -1.71 -9.42
N SER A 83 16.42 -1.63 -10.54
CA SER A 83 15.77 -1.76 -11.83
C SER A 83 15.52 -3.24 -12.15
N GLU A 84 16.34 -3.88 -12.90
CA GLU A 84 16.16 -5.25 -13.37
C GLU A 84 17.30 -6.17 -12.89
N PRO A 85 17.02 -7.47 -12.60
CA PRO A 85 15.71 -8.06 -12.42
C PRO A 85 15.17 -7.77 -11.01
N TYR A 86 13.87 -7.60 -10.89
CA TYR A 86 13.27 -7.44 -9.58
C TYR A 86 12.43 -8.68 -9.23
N ALA A 87 12.29 -8.92 -7.93
CA ALA A 87 11.39 -9.95 -7.42
C ALA A 87 10.24 -9.27 -6.68
N GLY A 88 9.00 -9.61 -7.05
CA GLY A 88 7.85 -9.10 -6.35
C GLY A 88 7.79 -9.63 -4.92
N ILE A 89 7.32 -8.79 -4.01
CA ILE A 89 7.16 -9.11 -2.60
C ILE A 89 5.67 -9.31 -2.33
N SER A 90 5.30 -10.44 -1.73
CA SER A 90 3.93 -10.64 -1.27
C SER A 90 3.69 -9.77 -0.04
N VAL A 91 2.76 -8.84 -0.14
CA VAL A 91 2.47 -7.85 0.90
C VAL A 91 1.05 -8.03 1.39
N THR A 92 0.88 -8.04 2.71
CA THR A 92 -0.43 -8.08 3.36
C THR A 92 -0.54 -6.91 4.33
N ILE A 93 -1.55 -6.08 4.14
CA ILE A 93 -1.88 -4.97 5.04
C ILE A 93 -3.15 -5.36 5.78
N THR A 94 -3.07 -5.45 7.10
CA THR A 94 -4.19 -5.84 7.94
C THR A 94 -4.74 -4.63 8.67
N PHE A 95 -6.04 -4.38 8.50
CA PHE A 95 -6.74 -3.31 9.19
C PHE A 95 -7.30 -3.84 10.50
N PRO A 96 -7.27 -3.06 11.57
CA PRO A 96 -7.79 -3.52 12.85
C PRO A 96 -9.30 -3.75 12.78
N GLY A 97 -9.72 -5.00 12.94
CA GLY A 97 -11.13 -5.39 12.95
C GLY A 97 -11.85 -5.33 11.60
N ALA A 98 -11.17 -5.01 10.51
CA ALA A 98 -11.83 -4.75 9.24
C ALA A 98 -11.35 -5.62 8.07
N GLY A 99 -10.40 -6.53 8.31
CA GLY A 99 -9.91 -7.41 7.26
C GLY A 99 -8.53 -7.02 6.76
N SER A 100 -8.17 -7.55 5.59
CA SER A 100 -6.83 -7.37 5.05
C SER A 100 -6.83 -7.21 3.54
N VAL A 101 -5.77 -6.57 3.03
CA VAL A 101 -5.49 -6.43 1.60
C VAL A 101 -4.18 -7.14 1.30
N THR A 102 -4.18 -8.00 0.31
CA THR A 102 -3.01 -8.78 -0.10
C THR A 102 -2.74 -8.55 -1.58
N GLY A 103 -1.48 -8.44 -1.92
CA GLY A 103 -1.05 -8.30 -3.31
C GLY A 103 0.46 -8.45 -3.42
N THR A 104 0.96 -8.37 -4.65
CA THR A 104 2.39 -8.38 -4.92
C THR A 104 2.86 -6.97 -5.22
N ALA A 105 3.98 -6.57 -4.64
CA ALA A 105 4.48 -5.20 -4.74
C ALA A 105 6.00 -5.18 -4.84
N PHE A 106 6.53 -4.04 -5.22
CA PHE A 106 7.97 -3.75 -5.13
C PHE A 106 8.16 -2.42 -4.43
N VAL A 107 9.36 -2.23 -3.87
CA VAL A 107 9.71 -0.97 -3.21
C VAL A 107 10.08 0.04 -4.29
N LYS A 108 9.26 1.06 -4.41
CA LYS A 108 9.45 2.13 -5.40
C LYS A 108 10.42 3.19 -4.90
N ASN A 109 10.38 3.48 -3.61
CA ASN A 109 11.13 4.54 -3.00
C ASN A 109 11.42 4.22 -1.54
N VAL A 110 12.60 4.56 -1.06
CA VAL A 110 12.97 4.51 0.36
C VAL A 110 13.48 5.88 0.76
N LYS A 111 12.91 6.43 1.80
CA LYS A 111 13.32 7.72 2.34
C LYS A 111 14.08 7.51 3.63
N PHE A 112 15.35 7.90 3.63
CA PHE A 112 16.18 7.83 4.83
C PHE A 112 15.85 8.97 5.77
N PRO A 113 16.10 8.80 7.09
CA PRO A 113 15.74 9.81 8.06
C PRO A 113 16.66 11.02 8.00
N SER A 114 16.14 12.19 8.34
CA SER A 114 16.95 13.33 8.67
C SER A 114 17.50 13.16 10.10
N CYS A 115 18.71 13.66 10.35
CA CYS A 115 19.38 13.50 11.64
C CYS A 115 19.48 14.87 12.31
N GLU A 116 18.68 15.06 13.35
CA GLU A 116 18.65 16.29 14.12
C GLU A 116 18.66 15.96 15.60
N LYS A 117 19.36 16.78 16.38
CA LYS A 117 19.41 16.63 17.83
C LYS A 117 18.03 16.85 18.43
N GLY A 118 17.58 15.92 19.27
CA GLY A 118 16.29 16.03 19.94
C GLY A 118 15.08 15.60 19.12
N VAL A 119 15.29 15.13 17.90
CA VAL A 119 14.21 14.68 17.01
C VAL A 119 14.35 13.19 16.74
N ILE A 120 13.26 12.44 16.90
CA ILE A 120 13.24 11.02 16.60
C ILE A 120 13.41 10.83 15.09
N MET A 121 14.36 9.98 14.72
CA MET A 121 14.58 9.64 13.32
C MET A 121 13.42 8.81 12.80
N LYS A 122 12.87 9.23 11.67
CA LYS A 122 11.78 8.51 10.97
C LYS A 122 12.15 8.30 9.53
N GLY A 123 11.90 7.09 9.05
CA GLY A 123 12.04 6.76 7.65
C GLY A 123 10.70 6.41 7.04
N SER A 124 10.67 6.26 5.73
CA SER A 124 9.48 5.80 5.03
C SER A 124 9.87 5.01 3.79
N TYR A 125 8.96 4.18 3.31
CA TYR A 125 9.10 3.53 2.02
C TYR A 125 7.76 3.52 1.31
N THR A 126 7.81 3.51 -0.01
CA THR A 126 6.63 3.46 -0.85
C THR A 126 6.63 2.14 -1.59
N LEU A 127 5.52 1.41 -1.47
CA LEU A 127 5.29 0.17 -2.21
C LEU A 127 4.38 0.46 -3.39
N GLN A 128 4.77 -0.02 -4.56
CA GLN A 128 3.95 -0.01 -5.76
C GLN A 128 3.46 -1.43 -6.01
N PHE A 129 2.17 -1.65 -5.99
CA PHE A 129 1.60 -2.93 -6.38
C PHE A 129 1.83 -3.14 -7.87
N ASP A 130 2.30 -4.32 -8.25
CA ASP A 130 2.79 -4.58 -9.61
C ASP A 130 1.80 -5.33 -10.50
N GLY A 131 0.72 -5.87 -9.92
CA GLY A 131 -0.27 -6.60 -10.69
C GLY A 131 0.10 -8.02 -11.05
N ALA A 132 1.27 -8.52 -10.63
CA ALA A 132 1.64 -9.92 -10.87
C ALA A 132 0.68 -10.87 -10.16
N THR A 133 0.17 -10.46 -9.02
CA THR A 133 -0.95 -11.09 -8.34
C THR A 133 -2.01 -10.02 -8.12
N ASP A 134 -3.26 -10.32 -8.44
CA ASP A 134 -4.35 -9.38 -8.24
C ASP A 134 -4.46 -8.96 -6.78
N LEU A 135 -4.68 -7.67 -6.57
CA LEU A 135 -4.95 -7.15 -5.23
C LEU A 135 -6.26 -7.75 -4.73
N ALA A 136 -6.21 -8.41 -3.60
CA ALA A 136 -7.36 -9.08 -3.02
C ALA A 136 -7.70 -8.49 -1.64
N TYR A 137 -8.97 -8.23 -1.40
CA TYR A 137 -9.48 -7.82 -0.10
C TYR A 137 -10.17 -8.99 0.57
N THR A 138 -9.76 -9.29 1.81
CA THR A 138 -10.37 -10.34 2.62
C THR A 138 -11.08 -9.70 3.80
N VAL A 139 -12.37 -9.95 3.93
CA VAL A 139 -13.18 -9.45 5.03
C VAL A 139 -12.83 -10.20 6.31
N ALA A 140 -12.76 -9.48 7.40
CA ALA A 140 -12.46 -10.06 8.73
C ALA A 140 -13.61 -10.95 9.22
#